data_1d43edea7b157e894fbeb54ad63ed191
#
_entry.id   1d43edea7b157e894fbeb54ad63ed191
#
_cell.length_a   1.000
_cell.length_b   1.000
_cell.length_c   1.000
_cell.angle_alpha   90.00
_cell.angle_beta   90.00
_cell.angle_gamma   90.00
#
_symmetry.space_group_name_H-M   'P 1'
#
loop_
_entity.id
_entity.type
_entity.pdbx_description
1 polymer ?
#
loop_
_entity_poly.entity_id
_entity_poly.type
_entity_poly.pdbx_seq_one_letter_code
_entity_poly.pdbx_strand_id
1 'polypeptide(L)'
;EAEQKWLSGVTAQYESEAVYHSIREDLEQQGVIFLDMDSGLKEYPELVKKWFCSVIPYQDNKFSALNTAVWSGGSFIYVPKGVHVEMPVQAYFRINAKNMGQFERTLIIADEGSSIHYVEGCTAPTYSTDSLHSAVVELIALPGAHIRYSTVQNWSANVYNLVTKRGIAHENAKIEWVDGNIGSKLTMKYPAVILKGEGSHAEVISVAYSGKGQHQDAGAKIHHLASNTTSKILSKSISKDGGRGSYRGMVTVSPKAENCKLNVVCDALIL
;
A
#
# COMPACT_ATOMS: atom_id res chain seq x y z
N GLU A 1 -8.39 -4.31 -22.34
CA GLU A 1 -8.15 -5.63 -22.98
C GLU A 1 -6.68 -5.89 -23.35
N ALA A 2 -5.94 -4.90 -23.90
CA ALA A 2 -4.53 -5.09 -24.26
C ALA A 2 -3.59 -5.31 -23.06
N GLU A 3 -3.88 -4.72 -21.91
CA GLU A 3 -3.09 -4.84 -20.67
C GLU A 3 -3.38 -6.11 -19.90
N GLN A 4 -4.54 -6.73 -20.07
CA GLN A 4 -4.96 -7.94 -19.35
C GLN A 4 -4.05 -9.15 -19.58
N LYS A 5 -3.34 -9.20 -20.71
CA LYS A 5 -2.39 -10.30 -21.02
C LYS A 5 -1.21 -10.41 -20.05
N TRP A 6 -0.92 -9.34 -19.30
CA TRP A 6 0.24 -9.23 -18.42
C TRP A 6 -0.16 -9.23 -16.94
N LEU A 7 -1.44 -9.50 -16.63
CA LEU A 7 -1.99 -9.46 -15.29
C LEU A 7 -2.64 -10.77 -14.92
N SER A 8 -2.50 -11.14 -13.65
CA SER A 8 -3.21 -12.29 -13.05
C SER A 8 -4.63 -11.96 -12.62
N GLY A 9 -4.93 -10.70 -12.40
CA GLY A 9 -6.25 -10.21 -12.04
C GLY A 9 -6.32 -8.70 -12.09
N VAL A 10 -7.52 -8.16 -12.30
CA VAL A 10 -7.78 -6.71 -12.40
C VAL A 10 -9.07 -6.35 -11.67
N THR A 11 -9.05 -5.29 -10.89
CA THR A 11 -10.27 -4.60 -10.42
C THR A 11 -10.24 -3.14 -10.85
N ALA A 12 -11.41 -2.59 -11.18
CA ALA A 12 -11.58 -1.15 -11.36
C ALA A 12 -12.71 -0.67 -10.44
N GLN A 13 -12.42 0.36 -9.66
CA GLN A 13 -13.36 0.92 -8.68
C GLN A 13 -13.55 2.41 -8.94
N TYR A 14 -14.82 2.82 -9.04
CA TYR A 14 -15.25 4.22 -9.13
C TYR A 14 -16.03 4.55 -7.86
N GLU A 15 -15.67 5.62 -7.17
CA GLU A 15 -16.33 6.05 -5.91
C GLU A 15 -16.42 4.90 -4.89
N SER A 16 -15.40 4.05 -4.83
CA SER A 16 -15.36 2.83 -3.99
C SER A 16 -16.28 1.68 -4.43
N GLU A 17 -17.00 1.79 -5.54
CA GLU A 17 -17.76 0.68 -6.11
C GLU A 17 -16.92 -0.09 -7.13
N ALA A 18 -16.86 -1.41 -7.00
CA ALA A 18 -16.23 -2.29 -7.99
C ALA A 18 -17.08 -2.34 -9.26
N VAL A 19 -16.62 -1.71 -10.34
CA VAL A 19 -17.30 -1.70 -11.64
C VAL A 19 -16.78 -2.75 -12.60
N TYR A 20 -15.62 -3.31 -12.29
CA TYR A 20 -15.01 -4.38 -13.06
C TYR A 20 -14.15 -5.24 -12.13
N HIS A 21 -14.26 -6.56 -12.28
CA HIS A 21 -13.44 -7.54 -11.59
C HIS A 21 -13.12 -8.71 -12.50
N SER A 22 -11.88 -9.17 -12.48
CA SER A 22 -11.43 -10.37 -13.18
C SER A 22 -10.20 -10.95 -12.47
N ILE A 23 -10.16 -12.25 -12.32
CA ILE A 23 -8.99 -13.01 -11.87
C ILE A 23 -8.85 -14.26 -12.77
N ARG A 24 -7.66 -14.77 -12.94
CA ARG A 24 -7.41 -15.98 -13.71
C ARG A 24 -7.98 -17.20 -13.00
N GLU A 25 -8.66 -18.07 -13.76
CA GLU A 25 -9.29 -19.29 -13.24
C GLU A 25 -8.30 -20.24 -12.55
N ASP A 26 -7.08 -20.33 -13.07
CA ASP A 26 -6.04 -21.18 -12.47
C ASP A 26 -5.61 -20.71 -11.07
N LEU A 27 -5.72 -19.43 -10.77
CA LEU A 27 -5.47 -18.89 -9.44
C LEU A 27 -6.67 -19.09 -8.50
N GLU A 28 -7.89 -18.92 -9.00
CA GLU A 28 -9.10 -19.27 -8.24
C GLU A 28 -9.12 -20.73 -7.84
N GLN A 29 -8.77 -21.63 -8.77
CA GLN A 29 -8.65 -23.08 -8.50
C GLN A 29 -7.58 -23.42 -7.46
N GLN A 30 -6.54 -22.57 -7.32
CA GLN A 30 -5.53 -22.69 -6.27
C GLN A 30 -5.98 -22.04 -4.96
N GLY A 31 -7.18 -21.46 -4.90
CA GLY A 31 -7.73 -20.82 -3.71
C GLY A 31 -7.27 -19.37 -3.48
N VAL A 32 -6.68 -18.72 -4.49
CA VAL A 32 -6.37 -17.29 -4.41
C VAL A 32 -7.67 -16.49 -4.41
N ILE A 33 -7.81 -15.60 -3.42
CA ILE A 33 -8.93 -14.68 -3.32
C ILE A 33 -8.45 -13.29 -3.73
N PHE A 34 -9.16 -12.66 -4.67
CA PHE A 34 -8.96 -11.29 -5.06
C PHE A 34 -10.33 -10.65 -5.28
N LEU A 35 -10.77 -9.85 -4.35
CA LEU A 35 -12.09 -9.21 -4.33
C LEU A 35 -11.94 -7.73 -3.93
N ASP A 36 -13.01 -6.95 -4.11
CA ASP A 36 -13.15 -5.73 -3.33
C ASP A 36 -13.38 -6.06 -1.85
N MET A 37 -13.10 -5.11 -0.97
CA MET A 37 -13.13 -5.37 0.47
C MET A 37 -14.55 -5.62 1.00
N ASP A 38 -15.58 -5.02 0.41
CA ASP A 38 -16.99 -5.21 0.78
C ASP A 38 -17.45 -6.64 0.45
N SER A 39 -17.09 -7.14 -0.73
CA SER A 39 -17.31 -8.54 -1.13
C SER A 39 -16.49 -9.50 -0.27
N GLY A 40 -15.22 -9.19 -0.01
CA GLY A 40 -14.37 -9.97 0.88
C GLY A 40 -14.96 -10.14 2.27
N LEU A 41 -15.54 -9.07 2.85
CA LEU A 41 -16.19 -9.13 4.16
C LEU A 41 -17.46 -10.01 4.13
N LYS A 42 -18.23 -9.99 3.03
CA LYS A 42 -19.45 -10.79 2.89
C LYS A 42 -19.16 -12.28 2.69
N GLU A 43 -18.19 -12.59 1.83
CA GLU A 43 -17.91 -13.97 1.41
C GLU A 43 -16.93 -14.68 2.36
N TYR A 44 -15.98 -13.96 2.95
CA TYR A 44 -14.93 -14.49 3.83
C TYR A 44 -14.87 -13.77 5.20
N PRO A 45 -16.00 -13.64 5.94
CA PRO A 45 -16.08 -12.80 7.14
C PRO A 45 -15.09 -13.21 8.23
N GLU A 46 -14.83 -14.50 8.41
CA GLU A 46 -13.92 -14.98 9.46
C GLU A 46 -12.45 -14.64 9.14
N LEU A 47 -12.07 -14.72 7.88
CA LEU A 47 -10.72 -14.33 7.44
C LEU A 47 -10.50 -12.83 7.56
N VAL A 48 -11.48 -12.05 7.13
CA VAL A 48 -11.44 -10.58 7.28
C VAL A 48 -11.39 -10.18 8.75
N LYS A 49 -12.29 -10.68 9.61
CA LYS A 49 -12.30 -10.38 11.05
C LYS A 49 -10.99 -10.71 11.75
N LYS A 50 -10.33 -11.79 11.35
CA LYS A 50 -9.03 -12.20 11.91
C LYS A 50 -7.94 -11.16 11.68
N TRP A 51 -7.92 -10.53 10.51
CA TRP A 51 -6.79 -9.72 10.07
C TRP A 51 -7.09 -8.21 9.96
N PHE A 52 -8.35 -7.82 9.84
CA PHE A 52 -8.77 -6.42 9.78
C PHE A 52 -8.36 -5.65 11.04
N CYS A 53 -7.73 -4.50 10.88
CA CYS A 53 -7.18 -3.70 11.97
C CYS A 53 -6.07 -4.39 12.80
N SER A 54 -5.51 -5.51 12.35
CA SER A 54 -4.48 -6.24 13.09
C SER A 54 -3.11 -5.58 13.02
N VAL A 55 -2.84 -4.80 11.96
CA VAL A 55 -1.58 -4.09 11.74
C VAL A 55 -1.74 -2.59 11.93
N ILE A 56 -2.88 -2.03 11.51
CA ILE A 56 -3.23 -0.61 11.68
C ILE A 56 -4.54 -0.52 12.46
N PRO A 57 -4.49 -0.45 13.80
CA PRO A 57 -5.69 -0.25 14.60
C PRO A 57 -6.26 1.16 14.39
N TYR A 58 -7.53 1.35 14.69
CA TYR A 58 -8.20 2.64 14.54
C TYR A 58 -7.60 3.74 15.42
N GLN A 59 -6.93 3.38 16.52
CA GLN A 59 -6.25 4.32 17.42
C GLN A 59 -4.90 4.83 16.88
N ASP A 60 -4.40 4.28 15.76
CA ASP A 60 -3.06 4.61 15.23
C ASP A 60 -2.92 6.12 14.92
N ASN A 61 -3.90 6.67 14.27
CA ASN A 61 -3.99 8.10 13.98
C ASN A 61 -5.42 8.50 13.58
N LYS A 62 -5.70 9.81 13.51
CA LYS A 62 -7.03 10.32 13.18
C LYS A 62 -7.58 9.88 11.82
N PHE A 63 -6.70 9.64 10.82
CA PHE A 63 -7.13 9.19 9.49
C PHE A 63 -7.44 7.70 9.48
N SER A 64 -6.70 6.90 10.27
CA SER A 64 -7.05 5.49 10.49
C SER A 64 -8.38 5.35 11.22
N ALA A 65 -8.66 6.21 12.22
CA ALA A 65 -9.94 6.25 12.89
C ALA A 65 -11.09 6.60 11.93
N LEU A 66 -10.91 7.66 11.14
CA LEU A 66 -11.88 8.08 10.13
C LEU A 66 -12.12 6.98 9.10
N ASN A 67 -11.05 6.44 8.50
CA ASN A 67 -11.18 5.34 7.53
C ASN A 67 -11.90 4.14 8.14
N THR A 68 -11.54 3.71 9.34
CA THR A 68 -12.18 2.55 10.00
C THR A 68 -13.68 2.76 10.24
N ALA A 69 -14.11 4.01 10.47
CA ALA A 69 -15.53 4.34 10.70
C ALA A 69 -16.37 4.39 9.40
N VAL A 70 -15.74 4.74 8.26
CA VAL A 70 -16.48 5.05 7.01
C VAL A 70 -15.90 4.41 5.76
N TRP A 71 -15.03 3.41 5.90
CA TRP A 71 -14.42 2.77 4.74
C TRP A 71 -15.45 2.13 3.80
N SER A 72 -15.13 2.16 2.52
CA SER A 72 -15.89 1.51 1.46
C SER A 72 -14.93 1.22 0.31
N GLY A 73 -15.02 0.03 -0.28
CA GLY A 73 -14.11 -0.43 -1.33
C GLY A 73 -12.69 -0.70 -0.82
N GLY A 74 -11.76 -0.73 -1.74
CA GLY A 74 -10.40 -1.22 -1.53
C GLY A 74 -10.26 -2.67 -2.00
N SER A 75 -9.13 -3.32 -1.70
CA SER A 75 -8.85 -4.68 -2.18
C SER A 75 -8.73 -5.66 -1.01
N PHE A 76 -9.37 -6.80 -1.13
CA PHE A 76 -9.18 -7.95 -0.26
C PHE A 76 -8.46 -9.06 -1.03
N ILE A 77 -7.27 -9.45 -0.57
CA ILE A 77 -6.46 -10.48 -1.21
C ILE A 77 -5.99 -11.49 -0.17
N TYR A 78 -6.19 -12.77 -0.48
CA TYR A 78 -5.58 -13.87 0.24
C TYR A 78 -4.88 -14.80 -0.75
N VAL A 79 -3.61 -15.08 -0.51
CA VAL A 79 -2.82 -16.04 -1.28
C VAL A 79 -2.52 -17.24 -0.39
N PRO A 80 -3.02 -18.44 -0.72
CA PRO A 80 -2.84 -19.64 0.10
C PRO A 80 -1.38 -20.05 0.23
N LYS A 81 -1.11 -20.85 1.24
CA LYS A 81 0.22 -21.41 1.54
C LYS A 81 0.89 -22.03 0.32
N GLY A 82 2.11 -21.61 0.02
CA GLY A 82 2.95 -22.13 -1.06
C GLY A 82 2.50 -21.73 -2.47
N VAL A 83 1.46 -20.91 -2.62
CA VAL A 83 1.00 -20.42 -3.94
C VAL A 83 1.78 -19.21 -4.35
N HIS A 84 2.28 -19.21 -5.59
CA HIS A 84 3.02 -18.09 -6.18
C HIS A 84 2.24 -17.46 -7.31
N VAL A 85 1.83 -16.21 -7.12
CA VAL A 85 1.15 -15.41 -8.16
C VAL A 85 2.23 -14.75 -9.01
N GLU A 86 2.56 -15.37 -10.17
CA GLU A 86 3.71 -14.95 -10.99
C GLU A 86 3.52 -13.58 -11.65
N MET A 87 2.35 -13.35 -12.24
CA MET A 87 2.02 -12.05 -12.84
C MET A 87 1.29 -11.17 -11.82
N PRO A 88 1.49 -9.84 -11.89
CA PRO A 88 0.84 -8.94 -10.93
C PRO A 88 -0.69 -9.01 -11.00
N VAL A 89 -1.34 -8.76 -9.86
CA VAL A 89 -2.75 -8.36 -9.81
C VAL A 89 -2.83 -6.84 -9.69
N GLN A 90 -3.80 -6.23 -10.35
CA GLN A 90 -3.92 -4.78 -10.42
C GLN A 90 -5.28 -4.29 -9.92
N ALA A 91 -5.27 -3.23 -9.11
CA ALA A 91 -6.45 -2.45 -8.81
C ALA A 91 -6.29 -1.01 -9.32
N TYR A 92 -7.35 -0.48 -9.85
CA TYR A 92 -7.43 0.89 -10.33
C TYR A 92 -8.54 1.63 -9.60
N PHE A 93 -8.18 2.74 -8.95
CA PHE A 93 -9.09 3.57 -8.18
C PHE A 93 -9.23 4.94 -8.81
N ARG A 94 -10.48 5.40 -8.93
CA ARG A 94 -10.78 6.72 -9.49
C ARG A 94 -11.83 7.44 -8.68
N ILE A 95 -11.51 8.63 -8.21
CA ILE A 95 -12.50 9.60 -7.73
C ILE A 95 -13.11 10.26 -8.95
N ASN A 96 -14.41 10.19 -9.12
CA ASN A 96 -15.09 10.70 -10.31
C ASN A 96 -16.24 11.68 -9.98
N ALA A 97 -16.58 11.88 -8.71
CA ALA A 97 -17.62 12.79 -8.27
C ALA A 97 -17.07 14.01 -7.52
N LYS A 98 -17.72 15.15 -7.75
CA LYS A 98 -17.42 16.41 -7.07
C LYS A 98 -17.86 16.35 -5.61
N ASN A 99 -17.06 16.93 -4.69
CA ASN A 99 -17.33 16.96 -3.25
C ASN A 99 -17.40 15.57 -2.58
N MET A 100 -16.77 14.55 -3.17
CA MET A 100 -16.68 13.22 -2.59
C MET A 100 -15.30 12.97 -1.99
N GLY A 101 -15.27 12.20 -0.91
CA GLY A 101 -14.06 11.59 -0.36
C GLY A 101 -13.99 10.11 -0.73
N GLN A 102 -12.80 9.55 -0.79
CA GLN A 102 -12.57 8.13 -1.01
C GLN A 102 -11.81 7.54 0.20
N PHE A 103 -12.37 6.50 0.80
CA PHE A 103 -11.90 5.92 2.07
C PHE A 103 -11.67 4.42 1.91
N GLU A 104 -10.75 4.04 1.03
CA GLU A 104 -10.48 2.64 0.73
C GLU A 104 -9.80 1.90 1.88
N ARG A 105 -10.15 0.62 2.01
CA ARG A 105 -9.47 -0.30 2.93
C ARG A 105 -8.91 -1.48 2.15
N THR A 106 -7.60 -1.60 2.10
CA THR A 106 -6.92 -2.72 1.42
C THR A 106 -6.29 -3.64 2.45
N LEU A 107 -6.57 -4.93 2.33
CA LEU A 107 -6.04 -6.00 3.17
C LEU A 107 -5.44 -7.10 2.29
N ILE A 108 -4.13 -7.31 2.39
CA ILE A 108 -3.42 -8.34 1.62
C ILE A 108 -2.76 -9.31 2.59
N ILE A 109 -3.10 -10.58 2.47
CA ILE A 109 -2.56 -11.66 3.28
C ILE A 109 -1.86 -12.64 2.34
N ALA A 110 -0.56 -12.79 2.48
CA ALA A 110 0.23 -13.85 1.85
C ALA A 110 0.55 -14.91 2.91
N ASP A 111 -0.02 -16.11 2.73
CA ASP A 111 0.16 -17.23 3.65
C ASP A 111 1.57 -17.82 3.52
N GLU A 112 1.94 -18.76 4.38
CA GLU A 112 3.28 -19.33 4.49
C GLU A 112 3.87 -19.71 3.14
N GLY A 113 5.06 -19.17 2.81
CA GLY A 113 5.80 -19.45 1.60
C GLY A 113 5.14 -18.99 0.30
N SER A 114 4.07 -18.22 0.37
CA SER A 114 3.38 -17.69 -0.82
C SER A 114 3.99 -16.39 -1.34
N SER A 115 3.65 -16.00 -2.55
CA SER A 115 4.11 -14.71 -3.10
C SER A 115 3.08 -14.01 -3.99
N ILE A 116 3.08 -12.67 -3.93
CA ILE A 116 2.22 -11.83 -4.76
C ILE A 116 2.87 -10.48 -5.05
N HIS A 117 2.65 -10.00 -6.27
CA HIS A 117 2.87 -8.60 -6.65
C HIS A 117 1.53 -7.91 -6.91
N TYR A 118 1.19 -6.94 -6.07
CA TYR A 118 0.00 -6.11 -6.24
C TYR A 118 0.38 -4.74 -6.77
N VAL A 119 -0.34 -4.27 -7.78
CA VAL A 119 -0.15 -2.96 -8.41
C VAL A 119 -1.39 -2.11 -8.24
N GLU A 120 -1.22 -0.92 -7.71
CA GLU A 120 -2.29 0.05 -7.50
C GLU A 120 -2.09 1.29 -8.37
N GLY A 121 -3.11 1.64 -9.12
CA GLY A 121 -3.19 2.90 -9.85
C GLY A 121 -4.30 3.79 -9.30
N CYS A 122 -3.96 5.05 -8.95
CA CYS A 122 -4.94 6.00 -8.42
C CYS A 122 -4.94 7.28 -9.23
N THR A 123 -6.12 7.73 -9.65
CA THR A 123 -6.28 9.00 -10.37
C THR A 123 -7.54 9.75 -9.95
N ALA A 124 -7.56 11.06 -10.19
CA ALA A 124 -8.77 11.88 -10.10
C ALA A 124 -8.74 12.96 -11.17
N PRO A 125 -9.88 13.30 -11.80
CA PRO A 125 -9.99 14.48 -12.62
C PRO A 125 -9.91 15.75 -11.76
N THR A 126 -9.59 16.88 -12.38
CA THR A 126 -9.54 18.16 -11.67
C THR A 126 -10.95 18.73 -11.51
N TYR A 127 -11.37 18.91 -10.26
CA TYR A 127 -12.60 19.63 -9.90
C TYR A 127 -12.27 21.00 -9.30
N SER A 128 -13.29 21.87 -9.22
CA SER A 128 -13.16 23.21 -8.62
C SER A 128 -13.10 23.21 -7.08
N THR A 129 -13.35 22.06 -6.45
CA THR A 129 -13.35 21.88 -4.99
C THR A 129 -12.29 20.86 -4.60
N ASP A 130 -11.78 21.00 -3.38
CA ASP A 130 -10.84 20.04 -2.81
C ASP A 130 -11.53 18.69 -2.56
N SER A 131 -10.78 17.61 -2.73
CA SER A 131 -11.23 16.23 -2.47
C SER A 131 -10.28 15.54 -1.50
N LEU A 132 -10.81 14.61 -0.71
CA LEU A 132 -10.02 13.83 0.25
C LEU A 132 -9.92 12.37 -0.19
N HIS A 133 -8.69 11.88 -0.32
CA HIS A 133 -8.40 10.46 -0.39
C HIS A 133 -7.72 10.04 0.92
N SER A 134 -8.33 9.13 1.66
CA SER A 134 -7.81 8.64 2.94
C SER A 134 -7.91 7.11 2.98
N ALA A 135 -6.92 6.44 2.45
CA ALA A 135 -6.86 4.99 2.41
C ALA A 135 -6.07 4.41 3.60
N VAL A 136 -6.41 3.18 3.95
CA VAL A 136 -5.62 2.35 4.88
C VAL A 136 -5.26 1.04 4.20
N VAL A 137 -3.96 0.69 4.23
CA VAL A 137 -3.44 -0.54 3.61
C VAL A 137 -2.70 -1.37 4.64
N GLU A 138 -3.15 -2.61 4.83
CA GLU A 138 -2.54 -3.59 5.73
C GLU A 138 -1.97 -4.76 4.92
N LEU A 139 -0.68 -5.07 5.11
CA LEU A 139 -0.03 -6.23 4.50
C LEU A 139 0.38 -7.22 5.60
N ILE A 140 0.03 -8.48 5.43
CA ILE A 140 0.43 -9.56 6.31
C ILE A 140 1.22 -10.59 5.49
N ALA A 141 2.54 -10.64 5.68
CA ALA A 141 3.41 -11.66 5.10
C ALA A 141 3.73 -12.68 6.17
N LEU A 142 3.09 -13.86 6.09
CA LEU A 142 3.32 -14.99 7.01
C LEU A 142 4.69 -15.64 6.73
N PRO A 143 5.18 -16.60 7.53
CA PRO A 143 6.53 -17.12 7.40
C PRO A 143 6.93 -17.50 5.96
N GLY A 144 8.07 -16.98 5.49
CA GLY A 144 8.58 -17.22 4.15
C GLY A 144 7.80 -16.54 3.01
N ALA A 145 6.74 -15.81 3.30
CA ALA A 145 5.93 -15.15 2.27
C ALA A 145 6.58 -13.89 1.72
N HIS A 146 6.23 -13.53 0.49
CA HIS A 146 6.70 -12.34 -0.18
C HIS A 146 5.55 -11.50 -0.74
N ILE A 147 5.44 -10.26 -0.29
CA ILE A 147 4.50 -9.27 -0.83
C ILE A 147 5.27 -8.11 -1.42
N ARG A 148 5.06 -7.86 -2.72
CA ARG A 148 5.46 -6.61 -3.37
C ARG A 148 4.22 -5.77 -3.65
N TYR A 149 4.19 -4.55 -3.14
CA TYR A 149 3.12 -3.59 -3.36
C TYR A 149 3.66 -2.39 -4.12
N SER A 150 3.21 -2.22 -5.35
CA SER A 150 3.57 -1.08 -6.19
C SER A 150 2.40 -0.15 -6.35
N THR A 151 2.60 1.15 -6.20
CA THR A 151 1.56 2.15 -6.42
C THR A 151 2.07 3.29 -7.28
N VAL A 152 1.25 3.70 -8.24
CA VAL A 152 1.45 4.91 -9.02
C VAL A 152 0.23 5.81 -8.78
N GLN A 153 0.48 6.90 -8.06
CA GLN A 153 -0.55 7.87 -7.72
C GLN A 153 -0.33 9.14 -8.54
N ASN A 154 -1.29 9.48 -9.37
CA ASN A 154 -1.31 10.69 -10.18
C ASN A 154 -2.62 11.45 -9.94
N TRP A 155 -2.69 12.07 -8.77
CA TRP A 155 -3.84 12.83 -8.34
C TRP A 155 -3.83 14.25 -8.93
N SER A 156 -5.02 14.80 -9.18
CA SER A 156 -5.15 16.22 -9.51
C SER A 156 -4.73 17.14 -8.35
N ALA A 157 -4.38 18.39 -8.68
CA ALA A 157 -3.80 19.36 -7.75
C ALA A 157 -4.75 19.88 -6.64
N ASN A 158 -5.99 19.39 -6.59
CA ASN A 158 -6.98 19.70 -5.56
C ASN A 158 -7.22 18.53 -4.58
N VAL A 159 -6.45 17.43 -4.67
CA VAL A 159 -6.62 16.25 -3.81
C VAL A 159 -5.69 16.31 -2.60
N TYR A 160 -6.26 16.09 -1.41
CA TYR A 160 -5.54 15.73 -0.21
C TYR A 160 -5.43 14.21 -0.13
N ASN A 161 -4.23 13.68 -0.26
CA ASN A 161 -3.92 12.26 -0.29
C ASN A 161 -3.27 11.85 1.04
N LEU A 162 -4.09 11.39 1.99
CA LEU A 162 -3.71 11.16 3.38
C LEU A 162 -3.83 9.67 3.72
N VAL A 163 -2.77 8.92 3.44
CA VAL A 163 -2.78 7.45 3.43
C VAL A 163 -1.95 6.86 4.56
N THR A 164 -2.49 5.85 5.24
CA THR A 164 -1.76 5.04 6.22
C THR A 164 -1.50 3.65 5.64
N LYS A 165 -0.22 3.28 5.49
CA LYS A 165 0.20 1.98 4.95
C LYS A 165 1.14 1.28 5.93
N ARG A 166 0.86 0.01 6.26
CA ARG A 166 1.75 -0.78 7.12
C ARG A 166 1.70 -2.26 6.79
N GLY A 167 2.88 -2.87 6.79
CA GLY A 167 3.02 -4.33 6.67
C GLY A 167 3.68 -4.94 7.89
N ILE A 168 3.37 -6.21 8.13
CA ILE A 168 4.05 -7.04 9.12
C ILE A 168 4.68 -8.24 8.41
N ALA A 169 5.99 -8.41 8.58
CA ALA A 169 6.75 -9.52 8.01
C ALA A 169 7.12 -10.50 9.14
N HIS A 170 6.65 -11.74 8.99
CA HIS A 170 6.98 -12.84 9.88
C HIS A 170 8.34 -13.47 9.50
N GLU A 171 8.68 -14.62 10.09
CA GLU A 171 9.96 -15.28 9.90
C GLU A 171 10.31 -15.49 8.42
N ASN A 172 11.50 -15.05 8.00
CA ASN A 172 11.99 -15.11 6.63
C ASN A 172 11.06 -14.49 5.56
N ALA A 173 10.04 -13.75 5.96
CA ALA A 173 9.14 -13.08 5.03
C ALA A 173 9.73 -11.78 4.48
N LYS A 174 9.23 -11.36 3.33
CA LYS A 174 9.67 -10.15 2.63
C LYS A 174 8.51 -9.25 2.27
N ILE A 175 8.65 -7.94 2.56
CA ILE A 175 7.71 -6.91 2.10
C ILE A 175 8.46 -5.82 1.35
N GLU A 176 7.98 -5.49 0.14
CA GLU A 176 8.49 -4.43 -0.70
C GLU A 176 7.39 -3.41 -1.00
N TRP A 177 7.66 -2.14 -0.67
CA TRP A 177 6.86 -1.00 -1.09
C TRP A 177 7.56 -0.26 -2.23
N VAL A 178 6.86 -0.07 -3.35
CA VAL A 178 7.35 0.73 -4.49
C VAL A 178 6.33 1.82 -4.78
N ASP A 179 6.69 3.06 -4.48
CA ASP A 179 5.78 4.20 -4.52
C ASP A 179 6.21 5.26 -5.54
N GLY A 180 5.34 5.54 -6.51
CA GLY A 180 5.39 6.72 -7.38
C GLY A 180 4.35 7.76 -6.94
N ASN A 181 4.78 8.91 -6.43
CA ASN A 181 3.93 9.96 -5.90
C ASN A 181 3.98 11.20 -6.79
N ILE A 182 2.93 11.41 -7.56
CA ILE A 182 2.78 12.52 -8.51
C ILE A 182 1.43 13.19 -8.28
N GLY A 183 1.38 14.49 -8.46
CA GLY A 183 0.13 15.24 -8.28
C GLY A 183 -0.17 15.54 -6.82
N SER A 184 -1.45 15.61 -6.47
CA SER A 184 -2.01 16.04 -5.18
C SER A 184 -1.70 17.49 -4.81
N LYS A 185 -2.57 18.11 -4.03
CA LYS A 185 -2.29 19.36 -3.31
C LYS A 185 -1.36 19.08 -2.12
N LEU A 186 -1.67 18.03 -1.39
CA LEU A 186 -0.87 17.52 -0.28
C LEU A 186 -0.92 15.99 -0.29
N THR A 187 0.24 15.35 -0.29
CA THR A 187 0.38 13.93 0.03
C THR A 187 0.99 13.79 1.42
N MET A 188 0.41 12.96 2.28
CA MET A 188 1.02 12.47 3.52
C MET A 188 1.00 10.95 3.48
N LYS A 189 2.16 10.33 3.24
CA LYS A 189 2.28 8.88 3.07
C LYS A 189 3.62 8.37 3.58
N TYR A 190 3.57 7.51 4.59
CA TYR A 190 4.74 6.92 5.24
C TYR A 190 4.56 5.41 5.33
N PRO A 191 4.76 4.64 4.24
CA PRO A 191 4.67 3.18 4.31
C PRO A 191 5.60 2.66 5.40
N ALA A 192 5.08 1.74 6.19
CA ALA A 192 5.82 1.18 7.30
C ALA A 192 5.91 -0.36 7.19
N VAL A 193 6.99 -0.94 7.73
CA VAL A 193 7.12 -2.39 7.88
C VAL A 193 7.58 -2.72 9.30
N ILE A 194 6.88 -3.67 9.92
CA ILE A 194 7.27 -4.29 11.17
C ILE A 194 7.94 -5.63 10.84
N LEU A 195 9.25 -5.71 11.03
CA LEU A 195 10.04 -6.94 10.88
C LEU A 195 9.94 -7.72 12.19
N LYS A 196 8.87 -8.54 12.30
CA LYS A 196 8.49 -9.26 13.51
C LYS A 196 9.18 -10.61 13.63
N GLY A 197 9.41 -11.27 12.51
CA GLY A 197 10.05 -12.59 12.46
C GLY A 197 11.54 -12.52 12.15
N GLU A 198 12.29 -13.47 12.66
CA GLU A 198 13.72 -13.60 12.39
C GLU A 198 13.98 -13.76 10.89
N GLY A 199 15.06 -13.17 10.38
CA GLY A 199 15.44 -13.23 8.97
C GLY A 199 14.53 -12.45 8.01
N SER A 200 13.51 -11.75 8.51
CA SER A 200 12.61 -10.99 7.65
C SER A 200 13.27 -9.78 6.99
N HIS A 201 12.73 -9.36 5.85
CA HIS A 201 13.29 -8.30 5.02
C HIS A 201 12.25 -7.26 4.63
N ALA A 202 12.64 -5.98 4.60
CA ALA A 202 11.83 -4.90 4.06
C ALA A 202 12.60 -4.04 3.07
N GLU A 203 11.96 -3.67 1.96
CA GLU A 203 12.46 -2.66 1.04
C GLU A 203 11.38 -1.59 0.78
N VAL A 204 11.79 -0.33 0.80
CA VAL A 204 10.93 0.80 0.40
C VAL A 204 11.65 1.60 -0.66
N ILE A 205 11.05 1.70 -1.83
CA ILE A 205 11.49 2.55 -2.94
C ILE A 205 10.41 3.60 -3.16
N SER A 206 10.75 4.87 -3.01
CA SER A 206 9.80 5.97 -3.18
C SER A 206 10.37 7.03 -4.12
N VAL A 207 9.56 7.41 -5.11
CA VAL A 207 9.85 8.55 -5.99
C VAL A 207 8.72 9.56 -5.83
N ALA A 208 9.06 10.83 -5.59
CA ALA A 208 8.10 11.90 -5.43
C ALA A 208 8.43 13.09 -6.33
N TYR A 209 7.40 13.63 -6.98
CA TYR A 209 7.51 14.86 -7.75
C TYR A 209 6.50 15.89 -7.24
N SER A 210 6.96 17.11 -6.94
CA SER A 210 6.12 18.23 -6.53
C SER A 210 6.37 19.46 -7.41
N GLY A 211 5.30 19.90 -8.09
CA GLY A 211 5.27 21.14 -8.83
C GLY A 211 4.64 22.28 -8.04
N LYS A 212 4.44 23.44 -8.70
CA LYS A 212 3.86 24.65 -8.09
C LYS A 212 2.56 24.34 -7.32
N GLY A 213 2.51 24.76 -6.06
CA GLY A 213 1.35 24.60 -5.18
C GLY A 213 1.15 23.20 -4.62
N GLN A 214 2.06 22.27 -4.89
CA GLN A 214 2.00 20.89 -4.40
C GLN A 214 2.97 20.66 -3.24
N HIS A 215 2.58 19.81 -2.31
CA HIS A 215 3.43 19.36 -1.22
C HIS A 215 3.41 17.84 -1.12
N GLN A 216 4.56 17.20 -1.37
CA GLN A 216 4.77 15.78 -1.16
C GLN A 216 5.47 15.58 0.20
N ASP A 217 4.71 15.24 1.25
CA ASP A 217 5.24 14.84 2.56
C ASP A 217 5.25 13.31 2.61
N ALA A 218 6.33 12.74 2.12
CA ALA A 218 6.51 11.30 2.00
C ALA A 218 7.67 10.82 2.88
N GLY A 219 7.76 9.50 3.09
CA GLY A 219 8.83 8.92 3.90
C GLY A 219 8.66 7.41 4.03
N ALA A 220 9.37 6.82 4.98
CA ALA A 220 9.23 5.40 5.27
C ALA A 220 9.58 5.11 6.74
N LYS A 221 8.97 4.05 7.29
CA LYS A 221 9.25 3.61 8.66
C LYS A 221 9.51 2.11 8.68
N ILE A 222 10.60 1.68 9.33
CA ILE A 222 10.89 0.26 9.49
C ILE A 222 11.23 -0.03 10.95
N HIS A 223 10.60 -1.05 11.50
CA HIS A 223 10.80 -1.48 12.89
C HIS A 223 11.39 -2.89 12.90
N HIS A 224 12.68 -3.02 13.27
CA HIS A 224 13.35 -4.29 13.46
C HIS A 224 13.04 -4.80 14.87
N LEU A 225 12.14 -5.78 15.00
CA LEU A 225 11.76 -6.37 16.29
C LEU A 225 12.45 -7.71 16.56
N ALA A 226 12.90 -8.40 15.51
CA ALA A 226 13.58 -9.69 15.57
C ALA A 226 15.03 -9.59 15.04
N SER A 227 15.85 -10.58 15.39
CA SER A 227 17.25 -10.69 14.98
C SER A 227 17.40 -11.08 13.51
N ASN A 228 18.59 -10.86 12.93
CA ASN A 228 18.96 -11.20 11.57
C ASN A 228 18.07 -10.53 10.48
N THR A 229 17.39 -9.45 10.84
CA THR A 229 16.51 -8.74 9.92
C THR A 229 17.26 -7.71 9.08
N THR A 230 16.77 -7.46 7.86
CA THR A 230 17.42 -6.54 6.94
C THR A 230 16.43 -5.54 6.36
N SER A 231 16.89 -4.31 6.11
CA SER A 231 16.04 -3.31 5.48
C SER A 231 16.79 -2.34 4.58
N LYS A 232 16.10 -1.84 3.56
CA LYS A 232 16.59 -0.81 2.65
C LYS A 232 15.50 0.21 2.37
N ILE A 233 15.83 1.49 2.50
CA ILE A 233 14.98 2.61 2.10
C ILE A 233 15.73 3.42 1.05
N LEU A 234 15.10 3.60 -0.12
CA LEU A 234 15.57 4.47 -1.18
C LEU A 234 14.46 5.49 -1.49
N SER A 235 14.69 6.75 -1.15
CA SER A 235 13.76 7.85 -1.44
C SER A 235 14.42 8.86 -2.36
N LYS A 236 13.76 9.17 -3.47
CA LYS A 236 14.16 10.19 -4.43
C LYS A 236 13.04 11.20 -4.60
N SER A 237 13.35 12.49 -4.54
CA SER A 237 12.35 13.53 -4.73
C SER A 237 12.84 14.64 -5.66
N ILE A 238 11.91 15.22 -6.41
CA ILE A 238 12.12 16.39 -7.25
C ILE A 238 11.09 17.44 -6.86
N SER A 239 11.54 18.63 -6.52
CA SER A 239 10.69 19.81 -6.31
C SER A 239 11.00 20.84 -7.37
N LYS A 240 9.97 21.33 -8.09
CA LYS A 240 10.11 22.28 -9.21
C LYS A 240 9.12 23.44 -9.07
N ASP A 241 9.52 24.62 -9.53
CA ASP A 241 8.65 25.81 -9.61
C ASP A 241 7.96 26.18 -8.27
N GLY A 242 8.67 26.05 -7.14
CA GLY A 242 8.13 26.32 -5.81
C GLY A 242 7.30 25.16 -5.22
N GLY A 243 7.33 23.97 -5.82
CA GLY A 243 6.84 22.75 -5.21
C GLY A 243 7.60 22.40 -3.93
N ARG A 244 6.95 21.70 -3.01
CA ARG A 244 7.53 21.35 -1.71
C ARG A 244 7.64 19.85 -1.55
N GLY A 245 8.86 19.35 -1.28
CA GLY A 245 9.15 18.00 -0.85
C GLY A 245 9.52 17.96 0.64
N SER A 246 8.97 17.03 1.38
CA SER A 246 9.37 16.71 2.75
C SER A 246 9.60 15.20 2.86
N TYR A 247 10.65 14.81 3.58
CA TYR A 247 10.93 13.42 3.89
C TYR A 247 10.89 13.19 5.40
N ARG A 248 10.13 12.17 5.83
CA ARG A 248 10.10 11.72 7.22
C ARG A 248 10.40 10.22 7.27
N GLY A 249 11.63 9.88 7.61
CA GLY A 249 12.09 8.50 7.77
C GLY A 249 12.29 8.14 9.23
N MET A 250 12.03 6.87 9.56
CA MET A 250 12.34 6.32 10.87
C MET A 250 12.71 4.84 10.74
N VAL A 251 13.87 4.48 11.28
CA VAL A 251 14.23 3.08 11.46
C VAL A 251 14.53 2.87 12.95
N THR A 252 13.87 1.88 13.53
CA THR A 252 14.09 1.49 14.93
C THR A 252 14.55 0.05 14.99
N VAL A 253 15.45 -0.23 15.93
CA VAL A 253 15.93 -1.58 16.24
C VAL A 253 15.62 -1.87 17.71
N SER A 254 14.90 -2.98 17.94
CA SER A 254 14.63 -3.44 19.31
C SER A 254 15.93 -3.72 20.05
N PRO A 255 16.05 -3.37 21.35
CA PRO A 255 17.22 -3.74 22.14
C PRO A 255 17.50 -5.25 22.23
N LYS A 256 16.50 -6.08 21.88
CA LYS A 256 16.62 -7.54 21.86
C LYS A 256 16.97 -8.11 20.48
N ALA A 257 16.99 -7.26 19.44
CA ALA A 257 17.27 -7.69 18.07
C ALA A 257 18.77 -7.57 17.77
N GLU A 258 19.37 -8.66 17.31
CA GLU A 258 20.79 -8.75 16.99
C GLU A 258 21.01 -8.90 15.47
N ASN A 259 22.20 -8.57 14.98
CA ASN A 259 22.62 -8.73 13.58
C ASN A 259 21.68 -8.06 12.55
N CYS A 260 21.04 -6.96 12.92
CA CYS A 260 20.21 -6.21 12.00
C CYS A 260 21.07 -5.38 11.03
N LYS A 261 20.70 -5.38 9.74
CA LYS A 261 21.36 -4.58 8.71
C LYS A 261 20.34 -3.63 8.11
N LEU A 262 20.69 -2.36 8.03
CA LEU A 262 19.80 -1.33 7.47
C LEU A 262 20.59 -0.35 6.60
N ASN A 263 19.94 0.14 5.55
CA ASN A 263 20.46 1.19 4.68
C ASN A 263 19.35 2.18 4.34
N VAL A 264 19.65 3.47 4.47
CA VAL A 264 18.71 4.54 4.14
C VAL A 264 19.42 5.54 3.23
N VAL A 265 18.85 5.77 2.06
CA VAL A 265 19.28 6.79 1.11
C VAL A 265 18.10 7.71 0.81
N CYS A 266 18.29 9.02 0.99
CA CYS A 266 17.29 10.03 0.66
C CYS A 266 17.97 11.16 -0.12
N ASP A 267 17.61 11.28 -1.40
CA ASP A 267 18.11 12.32 -2.29
C ASP A 267 16.97 13.25 -2.73
N ALA A 268 17.24 14.55 -2.71
CA ALA A 268 16.29 15.56 -3.15
C ALA A 268 16.96 16.49 -4.18
N LEU A 269 16.24 16.75 -5.27
CA LEU A 269 16.61 17.71 -6.29
C LEU A 269 15.60 18.87 -6.27
N ILE A 270 16.11 20.10 -6.23
CA ILE A 270 15.29 21.31 -6.28
C ILE A 270 15.65 22.05 -7.57
N LEU A 271 14.62 22.37 -8.37
CA LEU A 271 14.72 23.04 -9.67
C LEU A 271 13.92 24.34 -9.70
#